data_8e0924a65db750ee2e4e4ff6857b5195
#
_entry.id   8e0924a65db750ee2e4e4ff6857b5195
#
_cell.length_a   1.000
_cell.length_b   1.000
_cell.length_c   1.000
_cell.angle_alpha   90.00
_cell.angle_beta   90.00
_cell.angle_gamma   90.00
#
_symmetry.space_group_name_H-M   'P 1'
#
loop_
_entity.id
_entity.type
_entity.pdbx_description
1 polymer ?
#
loop_
_entity_poly.entity_id
_entity_poly.type
_entity_poly.pdbx_seq_one_letter_code
_entity_poly.pdbx_strand_id
1 'polypeptide(L)'
;MMRYVKLLLLMICAPIFVSASYNTNTAASSSYDIANIYEKVELKDGSKSLDSYGNVKEAKAVFVPTKIDTGKYQVELTKLDTDFYQICGTDLYIETKYCHEYAIREDAILNITSNYGYTRGEVIFLD
;
A
#
# COMPACT_ATOMS: atom_id res chain seq x y z
N MET A 1 -6.02 2.49 -16.77
CA MET A 1 -4.94 2.98 -17.51
C MET A 1 -4.08 3.92 -16.79
N MET A 2 -4.64 4.92 -16.22
CA MET A 2 -3.83 5.88 -15.49
C MET A 2 -3.01 5.25 -14.38
N ARG A 3 -3.55 4.26 -13.74
CA ARG A 3 -2.83 3.66 -12.64
C ARG A 3 -1.59 2.91 -13.07
N TYR A 4 -1.54 2.48 -14.31
CA TYR A 4 -0.33 1.81 -14.77
C TYR A 4 0.83 2.79 -14.84
N VAL A 5 0.51 4.01 -15.18
CA VAL A 5 1.53 5.03 -15.23
C VAL A 5 2.07 5.30 -13.85
N LYS A 6 1.18 5.31 -12.87
CA LYS A 6 1.61 5.53 -11.51
C LYS A 6 2.52 4.42 -11.02
N LEU A 7 2.19 3.21 -11.37
CA LEU A 7 3.02 2.09 -10.96
C LEU A 7 4.40 2.16 -11.59
N LEU A 8 4.45 2.60 -12.83
CA LEU A 8 5.73 2.74 -13.49
C LEU A 8 6.59 3.79 -12.81
N LEU A 9 5.97 4.85 -12.36
CA LEU A 9 6.72 5.86 -11.65
C LEU A 9 7.30 5.32 -10.35
N LEU A 10 6.54 4.51 -9.66
CA LEU A 10 7.04 3.89 -8.46
C LEU A 10 8.22 2.99 -8.74
N MET A 11 8.15 2.27 -9.84
CA MET A 11 9.25 1.40 -10.22
C MET A 11 10.51 2.17 -10.52
N ILE A 12 10.38 3.31 -11.14
CA ILE A 12 11.51 4.12 -11.46
C ILE A 12 12.25 4.58 -10.21
N CYS A 13 11.53 4.83 -9.17
CA CYS A 13 12.16 5.28 -7.94
C CYS A 13 12.96 4.17 -7.27
N ALA A 14 12.58 2.96 -7.48
CA ALA A 14 13.21 1.87 -6.79
C ALA A 14 14.73 1.75 -7.01
N PRO A 15 15.21 1.87 -8.21
CA PRO A 15 16.65 1.74 -8.42
C PRO A 15 17.45 2.81 -7.70
N ILE A 16 16.91 3.98 -7.66
CA ILE A 16 17.59 5.04 -6.98
C ILE A 16 17.72 4.73 -5.53
N PHE A 17 16.66 4.17 -4.99
CA PHE A 17 16.67 3.88 -3.62
C PHE A 17 17.68 2.82 -3.26
N VAL A 18 17.90 1.91 -4.12
CA VAL A 18 18.81 0.86 -3.84
C VAL A 18 20.14 1.37 -3.40
N SER A 19 20.53 2.44 -3.95
CA SER A 19 21.80 2.95 -3.56
C SER A 19 21.85 3.33 -2.11
N ALA A 20 20.74 3.59 -1.58
CA ALA A 20 20.75 4.04 -0.23
C ALA A 20 20.95 2.93 0.66
N SER A 21 20.93 1.93 0.08
CA SER A 21 21.02 0.99 0.97
C SER A 21 22.06 0.95 1.80
N TYR A 22 22.51 1.50 1.92
CA TYR A 22 23.18 1.40 2.86
C TYR A 22 22.78 1.58 3.98
N ASN A 23 22.30 1.67 4.18
CA ASN A 23 22.00 1.86 5.21
C ASN A 23 21.86 1.17 6.01
N THR A 24 22.11 0.76 5.95
CA THR A 24 22.19 0.03 6.51
C THR A 24 22.03 -0.01 7.73
N ASN A 25 22.46 0.14 8.31
CA ASN A 25 22.45 0.13 9.48
C ASN A 25 21.41 0.50 10.11
N THR A 26 20.81 0.85 9.78
CA THR A 26 19.91 1.28 10.39
C THR A 26 19.13 0.47 11.02
N ALA A 27 19.31 0.15 12.00
CA ALA A 27 18.59 -0.59 12.82
C ALA A 27 17.31 -0.03 13.16
N ALA A 28 17.08 1.15 12.93
CA ALA A 28 15.87 1.77 13.36
C ALA A 28 14.67 1.43 12.52
N SER A 29 14.85 0.83 11.38
CA SER A 29 13.70 0.58 10.54
C SER A 29 12.83 -0.51 11.11
N SER A 30 11.53 -0.38 10.90
CA SER A 30 10.54 -1.36 11.31
C SER A 30 9.96 -2.00 10.07
N SER A 31 9.74 -3.29 10.14
CA SER A 31 9.28 -4.05 9.00
C SER A 31 8.03 -4.83 9.38
N TYR A 32 7.04 -4.82 8.50
CA TYR A 32 5.77 -5.49 8.74
C TYR A 32 5.33 -6.20 7.49
N ASP A 33 4.73 -7.38 7.66
CA ASP A 33 4.24 -8.15 6.53
C ASP A 33 3.04 -7.46 5.88
N ILE A 34 2.94 -7.60 4.57
CA ILE A 34 1.80 -7.14 3.81
C ILE A 34 0.78 -8.26 3.74
N ALA A 35 -0.45 -7.95 4.12
CA ALA A 35 -1.54 -8.92 4.00
C ALA A 35 -2.18 -8.84 2.61
N ASN A 36 -2.36 -7.64 2.09
CA ASN A 36 -2.96 -7.48 0.77
C ASN A 36 -2.73 -6.06 0.27
N ILE A 37 -2.95 -5.88 -1.01
CA ILE A 37 -2.91 -4.57 -1.66
C ILE A 37 -4.29 -4.32 -2.25
N TYR A 38 -4.79 -3.10 -2.09
CA TYR A 38 -6.10 -2.72 -2.58
C TYR A 38 -6.01 -1.51 -3.48
N GLU A 39 -6.97 -1.40 -4.35
CA GLU A 39 -7.14 -0.22 -5.18
C GLU A 39 -8.47 0.40 -4.81
N LYS A 40 -8.50 1.71 -4.60
CA LYS A 40 -9.74 2.40 -4.32
C LYS A 40 -10.49 2.63 -5.64
N VAL A 41 -11.75 2.23 -5.67
CA VAL A 41 -12.59 2.42 -6.85
C VAL A 41 -13.74 3.34 -6.45
N GLU A 42 -13.84 4.47 -7.13
CA GLU A 42 -14.91 5.42 -6.87
C GLU A 42 -16.23 4.91 -7.41
N LEU A 43 -17.29 5.11 -6.66
CA LEU A 43 -18.62 4.67 -7.06
C LEU A 43 -19.43 5.90 -7.44
N LYS A 44 -20.46 5.70 -8.27
CA LYS A 44 -21.30 6.81 -8.65
C LYS A 44 -22.19 7.20 -7.47
N ASP A 45 -22.67 8.44 -7.51
CA ASP A 45 -23.52 8.96 -6.46
C ASP A 45 -24.73 8.07 -6.25
N GLY A 46 -25.08 7.88 -5.00
CA GLY A 46 -26.22 7.04 -4.68
C GLY A 46 -25.88 5.58 -4.50
N SER A 47 -24.64 5.19 -4.71
CA SER A 47 -24.24 3.80 -4.50
C SER A 47 -24.31 3.44 -3.03
N LYS A 48 -24.58 2.18 -2.76
CA LYS A 48 -24.66 1.67 -1.40
C LYS A 48 -23.84 0.41 -1.28
N SER A 49 -23.36 0.15 -0.08
CA SER A 49 -22.64 -1.08 0.19
C SER A 49 -23.53 -2.01 1.00
N LEU A 50 -23.31 -3.30 0.83
CA LEU A 50 -24.01 -4.33 1.60
C LEU A 50 -22.94 -5.17 2.28
N ASP A 51 -23.00 -5.28 3.59
CA ASP A 51 -22.01 -6.08 4.30
C ASP A 51 -22.54 -7.52 4.47
N SER A 52 -21.71 -8.36 5.06
CA SER A 52 -22.05 -9.77 5.17
C SER A 52 -23.20 -10.02 6.14
N TYR A 53 -23.57 -9.03 6.94
CA TYR A 53 -24.70 -9.16 7.86
C TYR A 53 -25.98 -8.59 7.28
N GLY A 54 -25.93 -8.11 6.05
CA GLY A 54 -27.13 -7.56 5.42
C GLY A 54 -27.33 -6.07 5.68
N ASN A 55 -26.37 -5.39 6.27
CA ASN A 55 -26.52 -3.96 6.53
C ASN A 55 -26.20 -3.18 5.29
N VAL A 56 -27.00 -2.16 5.02
CA VAL A 56 -26.84 -1.31 3.84
C VAL A 56 -26.42 0.08 4.29
N LYS A 57 -25.36 0.61 3.67
CA LYS A 57 -24.86 1.94 3.97
C LYS A 57 -24.50 2.65 2.68
N GLU A 58 -24.50 3.97 2.74
CA GLU A 58 -24.01 4.72 1.60
C GLU A 58 -22.55 4.44 1.39
N ALA A 59 -22.13 4.36 0.15
CA ALA A 59 -20.75 4.10 -0.18
C ALA A 59 -20.32 4.99 -1.32
N LYS A 60 -19.20 5.67 -1.15
CA LYS A 60 -18.64 6.53 -2.18
C LYS A 60 -17.50 5.87 -2.91
N ALA A 61 -16.87 4.90 -2.30
CA ALA A 61 -15.78 4.18 -2.88
C ALA A 61 -15.66 2.83 -2.20
N VAL A 62 -14.99 1.91 -2.86
CA VAL A 62 -14.70 0.60 -2.27
C VAL A 62 -13.24 0.29 -2.53
N PHE A 63 -12.70 -0.61 -1.71
CA PHE A 63 -11.34 -1.10 -1.89
C PHE A 63 -11.42 -2.49 -2.50
N VAL A 64 -10.77 -2.65 -3.64
CA VAL A 64 -10.79 -3.91 -4.37
C VAL A 64 -9.38 -4.49 -4.36
N PRO A 65 -9.21 -5.76 -4.02
CA PRO A 65 -7.87 -6.35 -4.04
C PRO A 65 -7.24 -6.22 -5.42
N THR A 66 -5.97 -5.90 -5.43
CA THR A 66 -5.25 -5.73 -6.68
C THR A 66 -3.84 -6.27 -6.50
N LYS A 67 -3.08 -6.28 -7.57
CA LYS A 67 -1.71 -6.78 -7.56
C LYS A 67 -0.79 -5.73 -8.12
N ILE A 68 0.43 -5.71 -7.61
CA ILE A 68 1.48 -4.91 -8.20
C ILE A 68 2.66 -5.82 -8.44
N ASP A 69 3.52 -5.40 -9.35
CA ASP A 69 4.66 -6.23 -9.74
C ASP A 69 5.63 -6.41 -8.58
N THR A 70 6.32 -7.51 -8.59
CA THR A 70 7.37 -7.75 -7.60
C THR A 70 8.47 -6.72 -7.76
N GLY A 71 9.10 -6.38 -6.67
CA GLY A 71 10.17 -5.38 -6.68
C GLY A 71 10.13 -4.54 -5.43
N LYS A 72 11.01 -3.57 -5.38
CA LYS A 72 11.08 -2.64 -4.27
C LYS A 72 10.65 -1.26 -4.74
N TYR A 73 9.79 -0.64 -3.95
CA TYR A 73 9.21 0.66 -4.29
C TYR A 73 9.41 1.61 -3.13
N GLN A 74 9.91 2.78 -3.41
CA GLN A 74 9.99 3.82 -2.39
C GLN A 74 8.70 4.63 -2.44
N VAL A 75 8.02 4.74 -1.31
CA VAL A 75 6.71 5.36 -1.26
C VAL A 75 6.58 6.18 0.00
N GLU A 76 5.54 7.00 0.04
CA GLU A 76 5.12 7.66 1.27
C GLU A 76 3.81 7.03 1.68
N LEU A 77 3.67 6.75 2.97
CA LEU A 77 2.47 6.10 3.48
C LEU A 77 1.78 6.98 4.50
N THR A 78 0.45 6.95 4.48
CA THR A 78 -0.36 7.61 5.50
C THR A 78 -1.35 6.60 6.05
N LYS A 79 -1.37 6.47 7.35
CA LYS A 79 -2.28 5.52 8.00
C LYS A 79 -3.72 5.98 7.84
N LEU A 80 -4.57 5.08 7.39
CA LEU A 80 -5.98 5.35 7.24
C LEU A 80 -6.77 4.71 8.38
N ASP A 81 -6.42 3.50 8.74
CA ASP A 81 -7.09 2.76 9.77
C ASP A 81 -6.09 1.72 10.30
N THR A 82 -6.50 0.93 11.28
CA THR A 82 -5.63 -0.11 11.82
C THR A 82 -5.18 -1.03 10.70
N ASP A 83 -3.86 -1.21 10.60
CA ASP A 83 -3.28 -2.08 9.57
C ASP A 83 -3.64 -1.68 8.14
N PHE A 84 -4.02 -0.42 7.91
CA PHE A 84 -4.45 0.01 6.59
C PHE A 84 -3.82 1.34 6.26
N TYR A 85 -3.05 1.40 5.18
CA TYR A 85 -2.26 2.58 4.82
C TYR A 85 -2.48 2.94 3.37
N GLN A 86 -2.54 4.24 3.10
CA GLN A 86 -2.61 4.74 1.73
C GLN A 86 -1.21 4.97 1.19
N ILE A 87 -0.97 4.56 -0.04
CA ILE A 87 0.25 4.95 -0.74
C ILE A 87 -0.04 6.33 -1.30
N CYS A 88 0.60 7.33 -0.72
CA CYS A 88 0.31 8.73 -1.05
C CYS A 88 0.49 9.00 -2.53
N GLY A 89 -0.42 9.76 -3.09
CA GLY A 89 -0.36 10.11 -4.51
C GLY A 89 -0.93 9.05 -5.44
N THR A 90 -1.50 7.99 -4.89
CA THR A 90 -2.08 6.93 -5.72
C THR A 90 -3.42 6.51 -5.15
N ASP A 91 -4.11 5.63 -5.88
CA ASP A 91 -5.32 5.00 -5.38
C ASP A 91 -5.03 3.64 -4.74
N LEU A 92 -3.79 3.38 -4.43
CA LEU A 92 -3.39 2.09 -3.87
C LEU A 92 -3.28 2.17 -2.35
N TYR A 93 -3.69 1.09 -1.71
CA TYR A 93 -3.70 0.99 -0.26
C TYR A 93 -3.09 -0.34 0.13
N ILE A 94 -2.48 -0.38 1.30
CA ILE A 94 -1.81 -1.58 1.79
C ILE A 94 -2.48 -2.01 3.09
N GLU A 95 -2.80 -3.27 3.18
CA GLU A 95 -3.20 -3.85 4.44
C GLU A 95 -2.00 -4.61 5.00
N THR A 96 -1.66 -4.32 6.25
CA THR A 96 -0.50 -4.95 6.89
C THR A 96 -0.97 -5.90 7.97
N LYS A 97 -0.03 -6.65 8.54
CA LYS A 97 -0.32 -7.53 9.65
C LYS A 97 0.35 -7.00 10.89
N TYR A 98 -0.45 -6.75 11.92
CA TYR A 98 0.05 -6.34 13.24
C TYR A 98 0.94 -5.11 13.19
N CYS A 99 0.65 -4.18 12.29
CA CYS A 99 1.44 -2.97 12.16
C CYS A 99 0.80 -1.87 13.00
N HIS A 100 1.57 -1.34 13.94
CA HIS A 100 1.07 -0.29 14.80
C HIS A 100 1.74 1.04 14.52
N GLU A 101 2.47 1.15 13.42
CA GLU A 101 3.17 2.39 13.11
C GLU A 101 2.18 3.48 12.75
N TYR A 102 2.38 4.61 13.36
CA TYR A 102 1.60 5.78 13.02
C TYR A 102 2.34 6.48 11.87
N ALA A 103 1.62 6.83 10.83
CA ALA A 103 2.27 7.41 9.68
C ALA A 103 1.42 8.51 9.06
N ILE A 104 2.07 9.63 8.78
CA ILE A 104 1.49 10.70 8.00
C ILE A 104 2.57 11.05 6.99
N ARG A 105 2.39 10.59 5.75
CA ARG A 105 3.34 10.80 4.66
C ARG A 105 4.75 10.36 5.05
N GLU A 106 4.84 9.22 5.71
CA GLU A 106 6.12 8.67 6.13
C GLU A 106 6.77 7.89 5.02
N ASP A 107 8.07 8.05 4.88
CA ASP A 107 8.82 7.32 3.86
C ASP A 107 8.89 5.85 4.22
N ALA A 108 8.69 5.02 3.24
CA ALA A 108 8.73 3.58 3.43
C ALA A 108 9.16 2.90 2.14
N ILE A 109 9.52 1.63 2.26
CA ILE A 109 9.81 0.80 1.12
C ILE A 109 8.83 -0.35 1.12
N LEU A 110 8.24 -0.58 -0.05
CA LEU A 110 7.45 -1.78 -0.26
C LEU A 110 8.34 -2.78 -0.95
N ASN A 111 8.56 -3.90 -0.30
CA ASN A 111 9.32 -4.98 -0.91
C ASN A 111 8.33 -6.07 -1.28
N ILE A 112 7.92 -6.09 -2.55
CA ILE A 112 6.93 -7.05 -3.03
C ILE A 112 7.67 -8.27 -3.54
N THR A 113 7.51 -9.39 -2.84
CA THR A 113 8.27 -10.59 -3.14
C THR A 113 7.49 -11.58 -4.00
N SER A 114 6.16 -11.49 -4.00
CA SER A 114 5.33 -12.38 -4.79
C SER A 114 3.97 -11.75 -5.02
N ASN A 115 3.43 -11.93 -6.22
CA ASN A 115 2.05 -11.53 -6.47
C ASN A 115 1.26 -12.69 -7.06
N TYR A 116 1.75 -13.90 -6.84
CA TYR A 116 1.10 -15.09 -7.33
C TYR A 116 -0.02 -15.44 -6.36
N GLY A 117 -1.24 -15.38 -6.83
CA GLY A 117 -2.40 -15.56 -5.98
C GLY A 117 -2.76 -14.25 -5.29
N TYR A 118 -2.03 -13.88 -4.29
CA TYR A 118 -2.23 -12.60 -3.62
C TYR A 118 -0.86 -11.96 -3.39
N THR A 119 -0.87 -10.67 -3.14
CA THR A 119 0.38 -9.92 -3.00
C THR A 119 1.03 -10.24 -1.67
N ARG A 120 2.30 -10.57 -1.71
CA ARG A 120 3.09 -10.83 -0.52
C ARG A 120 4.30 -9.92 -0.51
N GLY A 121 4.73 -9.57 0.67
CA GLY A 121 5.90 -8.75 0.83
C GLY A 121 5.92 -8.12 2.19
N GLU A 122 6.68 -7.06 2.29
CA GLU A 122 6.79 -6.35 3.56
C GLU A 122 6.87 -4.86 3.34
N VAL A 123 6.47 -4.12 4.35
CA VAL A 123 6.60 -2.68 4.39
C VAL A 123 7.72 -2.38 5.36
N ILE A 124 8.68 -1.59 4.92
CA ILE A 124 9.79 -1.18 5.77
C ILE A 124 9.70 0.31 5.96
N PHE A 125 9.39 0.74 7.18
CA PHE A 125 9.32 2.17 7.47
C PHE A 125 10.73 2.69 7.71
N LEU A 126 11.00 3.85 7.12
CA LEU A 126 12.31 4.47 7.26
C LEU A 126 12.24 5.54 8.32
N ASP A 127 13.28 5.64 9.12
CA ASP A 127 13.30 6.67 10.17
C ASP A 127 14.21 7.81 9.82
#